data_df562a1512ee1e67132dfa197aa239bf
#
_entry.id   df562a1512ee1e67132dfa197aa239bf
#
_cell.length_a   1.000
_cell.length_b   1.000
_cell.length_c   1.000
_cell.angle_alpha   90.00
_cell.angle_beta   90.00
_cell.angle_gamma   90.00
#
_symmetry.space_group_name_H-M   'P 1'
#
loop_
_entity.id
_entity.type
_entity.pdbx_description
1 polymer ?
#
loop_
_entity_poly.entity_id
_entity_poly.type
_entity_poly.pdbx_seq_one_letter_code
_entity_poly.pdbx_strand_id
1 'polypeptide(L)'
;ELVIDKILEKYPVELQEINLPIYSHQAFTEYQGKKLNPELRKAIRILPWEIDSDGFFLVKMRKIDETESPQREDKRDTEVRLVRSNHKEIQPYLNYISEHFGIERKVLDDYKYIFRGKDIFFVIKDWNDDNIGLFNRIGLKLGTLDKKDRITFNSQAAQVLEKHITKFIYDIKNEDELKNYLTGWMIKDLNIPTGQYVVKYNNWVLGSAIKIKDGLKSRFPRTKRTQKFNF
;
A
#
# COMPACT_ATOMS: atom_id res chain seq x y z
N GLU A 1 -5.21 -21.84 14.28
CA GLU A 1 -4.67 -22.42 15.50
C GLU A 1 -3.69 -23.55 15.22
N LEU A 2 -4.05 -24.55 14.41
CA LEU A 2 -3.19 -25.71 14.14
C LEU A 2 -1.79 -25.36 13.60
N VAL A 3 -1.68 -24.28 12.81
CA VAL A 3 -0.37 -23.79 12.32
C VAL A 3 0.44 -23.20 13.47
N ILE A 4 -0.20 -22.41 14.32
CA ILE A 4 0.48 -21.77 15.46
C ILE A 4 0.86 -22.80 16.51
N ASP A 5 0.01 -23.80 16.75
CA ASP A 5 0.31 -24.94 17.63
C ASP A 5 1.63 -25.61 17.23
N LYS A 6 1.79 -25.92 15.93
CA LYS A 6 3.04 -26.49 15.39
C LYS A 6 4.24 -25.54 15.49
N ILE A 7 4.00 -24.23 15.38
CA ILE A 7 5.08 -23.23 15.52
C ILE A 7 5.57 -23.20 16.96
N LEU A 8 4.65 -23.23 17.93
CA LEU A 8 4.98 -23.27 19.35
C LEU A 8 5.70 -24.55 19.77
N GLU A 9 5.40 -25.67 19.11
CA GLU A 9 6.12 -26.95 19.34
C GLU A 9 7.55 -26.93 18.76
N LYS A 10 7.76 -26.22 17.64
CA LYS A 10 8.98 -26.34 16.85
C LYS A 10 9.99 -25.22 17.10
N TYR A 11 9.52 -24.04 17.45
CA TYR A 11 10.36 -22.84 17.50
C TYR A 11 10.33 -22.17 18.87
N PRO A 12 11.43 -21.56 19.31
CA PRO A 12 11.49 -20.84 20.57
C PRO A 12 10.76 -19.50 20.46
N VAL A 13 9.45 -19.55 20.52
CA VAL A 13 8.57 -18.40 20.47
C VAL A 13 7.53 -18.48 21.59
N GLU A 14 7.14 -17.33 22.10
CA GLU A 14 6.02 -17.18 23.04
C GLU A 14 4.92 -16.33 22.42
N LEU A 15 3.66 -16.61 22.76
CA LEU A 15 2.55 -15.74 22.37
C LEU A 15 2.40 -14.59 23.37
N GLN A 16 2.09 -13.42 22.84
CA GLN A 16 1.83 -12.21 23.62
C GLN A 16 0.36 -11.82 23.51
N GLU A 17 -0.18 -11.21 24.58
CA GLU A 17 -1.51 -10.66 24.59
C GLU A 17 -1.70 -9.57 23.52
N ILE A 18 -2.89 -9.55 22.95
CA ILE A 18 -3.33 -8.56 21.98
C ILE A 18 -4.58 -7.89 22.55
N ASN A 19 -4.52 -6.58 22.72
CA ASN A 19 -5.68 -5.78 23.10
C ASN A 19 -6.17 -4.97 21.89
N LEU A 20 -7.40 -5.22 21.45
CA LEU A 20 -8.04 -4.49 20.36
C LEU A 20 -9.20 -3.65 20.90
N PRO A 21 -9.46 -2.47 20.33
CA PRO A 21 -10.61 -1.63 20.69
C PRO A 21 -11.91 -2.09 20.02
N ILE A 22 -11.99 -3.36 19.62
CA ILE A 22 -13.15 -3.95 18.94
C ILE A 22 -13.48 -5.31 19.58
N TYR A 23 -14.71 -5.76 19.42
CA TYR A 23 -15.16 -7.05 19.92
C TYR A 23 -14.41 -8.18 19.22
N SER A 24 -13.92 -9.14 20.02
CA SER A 24 -13.10 -10.26 19.54
C SER A 24 -13.16 -11.44 20.52
N HIS A 25 -12.85 -12.63 20.02
CA HIS A 25 -12.81 -13.86 20.80
C HIS A 25 -11.37 -14.38 20.95
N GLN A 26 -11.13 -15.15 22.01
CA GLN A 26 -9.90 -15.93 22.11
C GLN A 26 -9.89 -17.05 21.06
N ALA A 27 -8.73 -17.44 20.61
CA ALA A 27 -8.58 -18.57 19.72
C ALA A 27 -8.93 -19.90 20.40
N PHE A 28 -9.27 -20.90 19.60
CA PHE A 28 -9.59 -22.23 20.11
C PHE A 28 -8.35 -22.95 20.65
N THR A 29 -8.51 -23.60 21.77
CA THR A 29 -7.48 -24.47 22.40
C THR A 29 -7.79 -25.96 22.25
N GLU A 30 -8.83 -26.28 21.45
CA GLU A 30 -9.20 -27.64 21.09
C GLU A 30 -9.76 -27.66 19.67
N TYR A 31 -9.44 -28.70 18.92
CA TYR A 31 -9.97 -28.93 17.58
C TYR A 31 -10.15 -30.44 17.34
N GLN A 32 -11.36 -30.87 17.00
CA GLN A 32 -11.74 -32.27 16.72
C GLN A 32 -11.27 -33.23 17.83
N GLY A 33 -11.44 -32.84 19.10
CA GLY A 33 -11.05 -33.64 20.26
C GLY A 33 -9.52 -33.63 20.59
N LYS A 34 -8.71 -32.97 19.75
CA LYS A 34 -7.28 -32.75 20.02
C LYS A 34 -7.10 -31.46 20.82
N LYS A 35 -6.46 -31.56 21.99
CA LYS A 35 -6.01 -30.37 22.75
C LYS A 35 -4.81 -29.75 22.07
N LEU A 36 -4.86 -28.43 21.93
CA LEU A 36 -3.82 -27.58 21.38
C LEU A 36 -3.09 -26.83 22.51
N ASN A 37 -1.99 -26.21 22.20
CA ASN A 37 -1.22 -25.42 23.16
C ASN A 37 -2.10 -24.35 23.84
N PRO A 38 -2.17 -24.30 25.18
CA PRO A 38 -3.02 -23.34 25.91
C PRO A 38 -2.64 -21.89 25.70
N GLU A 39 -1.40 -21.59 25.28
CA GLU A 39 -0.94 -20.24 24.90
C GLU A 39 -1.79 -19.64 23.77
N LEU A 40 -2.46 -20.47 22.95
CA LEU A 40 -3.35 -20.02 21.87
C LEU A 40 -4.48 -19.11 22.36
N ARG A 41 -4.84 -19.14 23.66
CA ARG A 41 -5.80 -18.19 24.23
C ARG A 41 -5.40 -16.72 24.04
N LYS A 42 -4.11 -16.43 23.86
CA LYS A 42 -3.59 -15.08 23.61
C LYS A 42 -3.81 -14.62 22.16
N ALA A 43 -4.08 -15.56 21.25
CA ALA A 43 -4.47 -15.22 19.88
C ALA A 43 -5.95 -14.84 19.82
N ILE A 44 -6.31 -14.02 18.83
CA ILE A 44 -7.64 -13.42 18.70
C ILE A 44 -8.30 -13.83 17.40
N ARG A 45 -9.61 -14.10 17.48
CA ARG A 45 -10.53 -14.24 16.36
C ARG A 45 -11.49 -13.06 16.28
N ILE A 46 -11.63 -12.50 15.12
CA ILE A 46 -12.64 -11.52 14.76
C ILE A 46 -13.61 -12.23 13.83
N LEU A 47 -14.89 -12.31 14.22
CA LEU A 47 -15.89 -13.04 13.48
C LEU A 47 -16.68 -12.08 12.56
N PRO A 48 -16.83 -12.41 11.25
CA PRO A 48 -17.42 -11.51 10.26
C PRO A 48 -18.80 -10.99 10.61
N TRP A 49 -19.65 -11.87 11.17
CA TRP A 49 -21.06 -11.57 11.45
C TRP A 49 -21.28 -10.74 12.72
N GLU A 50 -20.24 -10.51 13.51
CA GLU A 50 -20.35 -9.74 14.77
C GLU A 50 -20.01 -8.26 14.59
N ILE A 51 -19.13 -7.93 13.66
CA ILE A 51 -18.65 -6.56 13.45
C ILE A 51 -18.69 -6.13 11.97
N ASP A 52 -19.46 -6.85 11.13
CA ASP A 52 -19.60 -6.56 9.69
C ASP A 52 -18.25 -6.38 8.98
N SER A 53 -17.36 -7.35 9.12
CA SER A 53 -16.00 -7.36 8.56
C SER A 53 -15.67 -8.68 7.85
N ASP A 54 -14.51 -8.74 7.17
CA ASP A 54 -14.03 -9.97 6.53
C ASP A 54 -13.63 -11.09 7.51
N GLY A 55 -13.54 -10.77 8.80
CA GLY A 55 -13.01 -11.68 9.82
C GLY A 55 -11.49 -11.82 9.78
N PHE A 56 -10.89 -12.02 10.95
CA PHE A 56 -9.44 -12.14 11.08
C PHE A 56 -9.06 -13.14 12.16
N PHE A 57 -7.87 -13.72 11.99
CA PHE A 57 -7.16 -14.44 13.03
C PHE A 57 -5.82 -13.75 13.27
N LEU A 58 -5.59 -13.25 14.49
CA LEU A 58 -4.41 -12.48 14.84
C LEU A 58 -3.59 -13.18 15.92
N VAL A 59 -2.30 -13.19 15.71
CA VAL A 59 -1.33 -13.73 16.66
C VAL A 59 -0.16 -12.76 16.78
N LYS A 60 0.23 -12.46 18.01
CA LYS A 60 1.45 -11.71 18.33
C LYS A 60 2.45 -12.65 18.96
N MET A 61 3.62 -12.80 18.36
CA MET A 61 4.66 -13.69 18.81
C MET A 61 5.94 -12.93 19.11
N ARG A 62 6.66 -13.37 20.16
CA ARG A 62 8.02 -12.95 20.44
C ARG A 62 8.94 -14.15 20.26
N LYS A 63 10.01 -13.98 19.50
CA LYS A 63 11.11 -14.93 19.46
C LYS A 63 11.92 -14.79 20.77
N ILE A 64 12.11 -15.89 21.51
CA ILE A 64 12.73 -15.89 22.84
C ILE A 64 14.14 -16.50 22.84
N ASP A 65 14.53 -17.19 21.78
CA ASP A 65 15.86 -17.74 21.62
C ASP A 65 16.28 -17.81 20.15
N GLU A 66 17.54 -18.09 19.88
CA GLU A 66 18.05 -18.24 18.53
C GLU A 66 17.50 -19.50 17.85
N THR A 67 17.32 -19.41 16.55
CA THR A 67 16.96 -20.55 15.70
C THR A 67 18.07 -20.78 14.69
N GLU A 68 18.34 -22.02 14.35
CA GLU A 68 19.23 -22.32 13.23
C GLU A 68 18.72 -21.58 11.98
N SER A 69 19.58 -20.73 11.42
CA SER A 69 19.29 -20.12 10.15
C SER A 69 19.45 -21.20 9.06
N PRO A 70 18.40 -21.51 8.29
CA PRO A 70 18.62 -22.33 7.10
C PRO A 70 19.68 -21.66 6.25
N GLN A 71 20.69 -22.42 5.83
CA GLN A 71 21.63 -21.95 4.80
C GLN A 71 20.80 -21.68 3.55
N ARG A 72 20.37 -20.41 3.37
CA ARG A 72 19.74 -19.98 2.14
C ARG A 72 20.87 -19.82 1.13
N GLU A 73 20.80 -20.57 0.04
CA GLU A 73 21.49 -20.14 -1.17
C GLU A 73 21.01 -18.72 -1.46
N ASP A 74 21.93 -17.77 -1.35
CA ASP A 74 21.69 -16.35 -1.63
C ASP A 74 21.37 -16.17 -3.12
N LYS A 75 20.17 -16.55 -3.53
CA LYS A 75 19.60 -16.11 -4.80
C LYS A 75 19.19 -14.65 -4.61
N ARG A 76 20.22 -13.80 -4.52
CA ARG A 76 20.02 -12.35 -4.58
C ARG A 76 19.44 -12.05 -5.94
N ASP A 77 18.22 -11.53 -5.96
CA ASP A 77 17.71 -10.86 -7.13
C ASP A 77 18.55 -9.58 -7.30
N THR A 78 19.65 -9.71 -8.05
CA THR A 78 20.67 -8.67 -8.24
C THR A 78 20.13 -7.46 -9.01
N GLU A 79 18.89 -7.54 -9.54
CA GLU A 79 18.27 -6.47 -10.32
C GLU A 79 17.61 -5.40 -9.47
N VAL A 80 17.32 -5.67 -8.18
CA VAL A 80 16.64 -4.70 -7.30
C VAL A 80 17.66 -3.86 -6.56
N ARG A 81 17.71 -2.57 -6.89
CA ARG A 81 18.60 -1.61 -6.20
C ARG A 81 17.83 -0.37 -5.74
N LEU A 82 18.23 0.15 -4.59
CA LEU A 82 17.81 1.45 -4.09
C LEU A 82 18.64 2.54 -4.76
N VAL A 83 17.98 3.50 -5.39
CA VAL A 83 18.63 4.71 -5.92
C VAL A 83 18.22 5.93 -5.11
N ARG A 84 19.16 6.84 -4.87
CA ARG A 84 18.89 8.11 -4.20
C ARG A 84 18.17 9.07 -5.16
N SER A 85 17.50 10.08 -4.62
CA SER A 85 16.77 11.09 -5.39
C SER A 85 17.63 11.84 -6.41
N ASN A 86 18.94 11.99 -6.16
CA ASN A 86 19.88 12.63 -7.07
C ASN A 86 20.45 11.72 -8.17
N HIS A 87 20.06 10.45 -8.21
CA HIS A 87 20.53 9.52 -9.24
C HIS A 87 19.94 9.87 -10.60
N LYS A 88 20.77 9.89 -11.66
CA LYS A 88 20.40 10.32 -13.02
C LYS A 88 19.16 9.63 -13.59
N GLU A 89 18.95 8.37 -13.23
CA GLU A 89 17.86 7.55 -13.74
C GLU A 89 16.48 7.96 -13.20
N ILE A 90 16.40 8.41 -11.95
CA ILE A 90 15.13 8.83 -11.32
C ILE A 90 14.81 10.31 -11.54
N GLN A 91 15.82 11.14 -11.79
CA GLN A 91 15.70 12.60 -11.88
C GLN A 91 14.60 13.08 -12.85
N PRO A 92 14.49 12.56 -14.10
CA PRO A 92 13.46 13.03 -15.04
C PRO A 92 12.04 12.88 -14.49
N TYR A 93 11.78 11.78 -13.79
CA TYR A 93 10.46 11.48 -13.21
C TYR A 93 10.15 12.36 -12.00
N LEU A 94 11.14 12.59 -11.14
CA LEU A 94 10.97 13.47 -9.99
C LEU A 94 10.82 14.93 -10.38
N ASN A 95 11.54 15.39 -11.41
CA ASN A 95 11.36 16.74 -11.97
C ASN A 95 9.96 16.91 -12.53
N TYR A 96 9.48 15.95 -13.33
CA TYR A 96 8.11 15.98 -13.83
C TYR A 96 7.08 16.02 -12.68
N ILE A 97 7.21 15.16 -11.66
CA ILE A 97 6.28 15.13 -10.52
C ILE A 97 6.32 16.46 -9.76
N SER A 98 7.52 17.00 -9.52
CA SER A 98 7.70 18.28 -8.84
C SER A 98 7.06 19.43 -9.60
N GLU A 99 7.34 19.58 -10.88
CA GLU A 99 6.83 20.67 -11.71
C GLU A 99 5.33 20.57 -11.97
N HIS A 100 4.85 19.36 -12.30
CA HIS A 100 3.47 19.11 -12.66
C HIS A 100 2.53 19.24 -11.46
N PHE A 101 2.85 18.57 -10.36
CA PHE A 101 1.99 18.58 -9.16
C PHE A 101 2.37 19.67 -8.14
N GLY A 102 3.43 20.44 -8.40
CA GLY A 102 3.89 21.51 -7.52
C GLY A 102 4.46 21.02 -6.21
N ILE A 103 5.00 19.79 -6.17
CA ILE A 103 5.65 19.22 -5.00
C ILE A 103 7.08 19.78 -4.92
N GLU A 104 7.44 20.41 -3.80
CA GLU A 104 8.80 20.89 -3.61
C GLU A 104 9.80 19.73 -3.70
N ARG A 105 10.90 19.94 -4.42
CA ARG A 105 11.89 18.91 -4.67
C ARG A 105 12.46 18.31 -3.38
N LYS A 106 12.66 19.12 -2.34
CA LYS A 106 13.14 18.66 -1.03
C LYS A 106 12.28 17.55 -0.41
N VAL A 107 10.95 17.54 -0.67
CA VAL A 107 10.05 16.49 -0.19
C VAL A 107 10.36 15.16 -0.88
N LEU A 108 10.64 15.18 -2.18
CA LEU A 108 11.03 14.00 -2.92
C LEU A 108 12.44 13.52 -2.57
N ASP A 109 13.29 14.39 -2.04
CA ASP A 109 14.64 14.06 -1.60
C ASP A 109 14.68 13.32 -0.24
N ASP A 110 13.54 13.25 0.45
CA ASP A 110 13.38 12.45 1.66
C ASP A 110 13.14 10.96 1.40
N TYR A 111 13.18 10.55 0.12
CA TYR A 111 12.95 9.16 -0.29
C TYR A 111 14.11 8.58 -1.09
N LYS A 112 14.20 7.25 -1.05
CA LYS A 112 14.95 6.40 -1.99
C LYS A 112 13.97 5.72 -2.92
N TYR A 113 14.42 5.32 -4.10
CA TYR A 113 13.58 4.81 -5.17
C TYR A 113 14.03 3.43 -5.65
N ILE A 114 13.10 2.63 -6.11
CA ILE A 114 13.33 1.27 -6.60
C ILE A 114 12.63 1.14 -7.95
N PHE A 115 13.36 0.70 -8.96
CA PHE A 115 12.80 0.31 -10.24
C PHE A 115 12.50 -1.19 -10.25
N ARG A 116 11.27 -1.55 -10.63
CA ARG A 116 10.85 -2.94 -10.87
C ARG A 116 10.07 -2.99 -12.18
N GLY A 117 10.73 -3.40 -13.24
CA GLY A 117 10.17 -3.34 -14.59
C GLY A 117 9.74 -1.91 -14.93
N LYS A 118 8.45 -1.70 -15.15
CA LYS A 118 7.88 -0.37 -15.43
C LYS A 118 7.42 0.40 -14.20
N ASP A 119 7.48 -0.21 -13.04
CA ASP A 119 7.01 0.40 -11.80
C ASP A 119 8.16 1.03 -11.02
N ILE A 120 7.93 2.25 -10.54
CA ILE A 120 8.82 2.95 -9.62
C ILE A 120 8.17 2.96 -8.24
N PHE A 121 8.92 2.50 -7.24
CA PHE A 121 8.52 2.53 -5.84
C PHE A 121 9.37 3.55 -5.08
N PHE A 122 8.89 4.02 -3.94
CA PHE A 122 9.60 4.91 -3.05
C PHE A 122 9.48 4.46 -1.60
N VAL A 123 10.54 4.69 -0.83
CA VAL A 123 10.65 4.35 0.58
C VAL A 123 11.41 5.48 1.27
N ILE A 124 11.15 5.71 2.56
CA ILE A 124 11.85 6.76 3.31
C ILE A 124 13.37 6.58 3.23
N LYS A 125 14.11 7.67 3.10
CA LYS A 125 15.57 7.66 2.85
C LYS A 125 16.38 6.95 3.94
N ASP A 126 15.89 6.98 5.19
CA ASP A 126 16.58 6.38 6.34
C ASP A 126 16.42 4.85 6.38
N TRP A 127 15.45 4.31 5.62
CA TRP A 127 15.33 2.85 5.49
C TRP A 127 16.52 2.29 4.72
N ASN A 128 17.18 1.31 5.29
CA ASN A 128 18.26 0.57 4.66
C ASN A 128 18.21 -0.90 5.08
N ASP A 129 18.44 -1.80 4.14
CA ASP A 129 18.58 -3.22 4.38
C ASP A 129 19.47 -3.82 3.29
N ASP A 130 20.48 -4.58 3.70
CA ASP A 130 21.42 -5.21 2.78
C ASP A 130 20.78 -6.41 2.05
N ASN A 131 19.65 -6.90 2.55
CA ASN A 131 18.94 -8.05 2.00
C ASN A 131 17.71 -7.67 1.16
N ILE A 132 17.81 -6.62 0.36
CA ILE A 132 16.72 -6.10 -0.49
C ILE A 132 16.03 -7.22 -1.31
N GLY A 133 16.78 -8.18 -1.83
CA GLY A 133 16.28 -9.29 -2.63
C GLY A 133 15.34 -10.25 -1.88
N LEU A 134 15.31 -10.21 -0.54
CA LEU A 134 14.41 -11.05 0.26
C LEU A 134 12.98 -10.50 0.35
N PHE A 135 12.77 -9.24 -0.02
CA PHE A 135 11.46 -8.61 0.08
C PHE A 135 10.67 -8.73 -1.21
N ASN A 136 9.48 -9.26 -1.13
CA ASN A 136 8.53 -9.29 -2.26
C ASN A 136 8.09 -7.88 -2.67
N ARG A 137 7.99 -6.96 -1.70
CA ARG A 137 7.63 -5.56 -1.93
C ARG A 137 8.34 -4.67 -0.91
N ILE A 138 8.89 -3.56 -1.38
CA ILE A 138 9.50 -2.52 -0.57
C ILE A 138 8.88 -1.19 -0.97
N GLY A 139 8.45 -0.43 0.05
CA GLY A 139 7.86 0.90 -0.14
C GLY A 139 6.51 0.91 -0.84
N LEU A 140 6.09 2.10 -1.26
CA LEU A 140 4.85 2.34 -2.00
C LEU A 140 5.15 2.66 -3.46
N LYS A 141 4.21 2.34 -4.33
CA LYS A 141 4.35 2.67 -5.75
C LYS A 141 4.24 4.19 -5.96
N LEU A 142 5.30 4.79 -6.50
CA LEU A 142 5.30 6.19 -6.94
C LEU A 142 4.52 6.35 -8.25
N GLY A 143 4.77 5.47 -9.20
CA GLY A 143 4.13 5.49 -10.49
C GLY A 143 4.51 4.32 -11.38
N THR A 144 3.95 4.33 -12.59
CA THR A 144 4.20 3.32 -13.62
C THR A 144 4.63 4.03 -14.91
N LEU A 145 5.69 3.57 -15.55
CA LEU A 145 6.18 4.08 -16.83
C LEU A 145 5.34 3.53 -17.99
N ASP A 146 5.00 4.39 -18.92
CA ASP A 146 4.37 3.98 -20.17
C ASP A 146 5.43 3.54 -21.22
N LYS A 147 4.99 3.22 -22.44
CA LYS A 147 5.88 2.83 -23.55
C LYS A 147 6.83 3.96 -24.03
N LYS A 148 6.60 5.18 -23.60
CA LYS A 148 7.40 6.38 -23.92
C LYS A 148 8.15 6.91 -22.69
N ASP A 149 8.37 6.04 -21.69
CA ASP A 149 9.04 6.35 -20.44
C ASP A 149 8.45 7.55 -19.67
N ARG A 150 7.14 7.80 -19.81
CA ARG A 150 6.45 8.84 -19.04
C ARG A 150 5.81 8.21 -17.82
N ILE A 151 6.04 8.83 -16.66
CA ILE A 151 5.47 8.33 -15.42
C ILE A 151 3.99 8.67 -15.29
N THR A 152 3.18 7.65 -14.95
CA THR A 152 1.81 7.84 -14.46
C THR A 152 1.82 7.78 -12.95
N PHE A 153 1.51 8.91 -12.30
CA PHE A 153 1.54 9.04 -10.84
C PHE A 153 0.49 8.16 -10.17
N ASN A 154 0.89 7.45 -9.12
CA ASN A 154 0.04 6.46 -8.45
C ASN A 154 -0.89 7.09 -7.41
N SER A 155 -2.09 6.54 -7.25
CA SER A 155 -3.07 7.02 -6.26
C SER A 155 -2.58 6.94 -4.82
N GLN A 156 -1.83 5.91 -4.44
CA GLN A 156 -1.27 5.79 -3.08
C GLN A 156 -0.16 6.84 -2.84
N ALA A 157 0.67 7.11 -3.85
CA ALA A 157 1.66 8.17 -3.76
C ALA A 157 0.99 9.55 -3.60
N ALA A 158 -0.10 9.79 -4.33
CA ALA A 158 -0.89 11.02 -4.18
C ALA A 158 -1.45 11.19 -2.76
N GLN A 159 -1.90 10.11 -2.13
CA GLN A 159 -2.39 10.12 -0.73
C GLN A 159 -1.26 10.42 0.27
N VAL A 160 -0.10 9.78 0.11
CA VAL A 160 1.05 10.00 1.02
C VAL A 160 1.63 11.41 0.90
N LEU A 161 1.68 11.94 -0.32
CA LEU A 161 2.23 13.25 -0.62
C LEU A 161 1.20 14.39 -0.61
N GLU A 162 -0.04 14.13 -0.16
CA GLU A 162 -1.19 15.04 -0.30
C GLU A 162 -0.94 16.47 0.19
N LYS A 163 -0.22 16.61 1.31
CA LYS A 163 0.09 17.91 1.95
C LYS A 163 1.04 18.78 1.12
N HIS A 164 1.72 18.17 0.15
CA HIS A 164 2.73 18.83 -0.68
C HIS A 164 2.25 19.08 -2.11
N ILE A 165 1.08 18.57 -2.49
CA ILE A 165 0.52 18.73 -3.83
C ILE A 165 -0.22 20.07 -3.91
N THR A 166 0.23 20.95 -4.82
CA THR A 166 -0.33 22.30 -4.95
C THR A 166 -0.92 22.60 -6.33
N LYS A 167 -0.69 21.72 -7.33
CA LYS A 167 -1.15 21.91 -8.71
C LYS A 167 -1.85 20.66 -9.23
N PHE A 168 -2.63 20.82 -10.30
CA PHE A 168 -3.35 19.74 -10.96
C PHE A 168 -4.20 18.91 -10.00
N ILE A 169 -4.95 19.62 -9.16
CA ILE A 169 -5.92 19.05 -8.23
C ILE A 169 -7.30 19.21 -8.85
N TYR A 170 -8.11 18.15 -8.79
CA TYR A 170 -9.51 18.17 -9.15
C TYR A 170 -10.35 17.85 -7.94
N ASP A 171 -11.12 18.81 -7.48
CA ASP A 171 -12.09 18.62 -6.41
C ASP A 171 -13.42 18.15 -7.00
N ILE A 172 -13.87 16.97 -6.59
CA ILE A 172 -15.17 16.38 -6.96
C ILE A 172 -16.29 17.28 -6.43
N LYS A 173 -17.25 17.63 -7.30
CA LYS A 173 -18.26 18.63 -7.03
C LYS A 173 -19.56 18.06 -6.46
N ASN A 174 -19.89 16.82 -6.79
CA ASN A 174 -21.17 16.19 -6.43
C ASN A 174 -21.02 14.66 -6.35
N GLU A 175 -22.06 14.00 -5.87
CA GLU A 175 -22.11 12.55 -5.66
C GLU A 175 -22.03 11.75 -6.98
N ASP A 176 -22.55 12.26 -8.09
CA ASP A 176 -22.47 11.59 -9.41
C ASP A 176 -21.03 11.53 -9.89
N GLU A 177 -20.27 12.62 -9.74
CA GLU A 177 -18.85 12.64 -10.06
C GLU A 177 -18.07 11.69 -9.14
N LEU A 178 -18.40 11.67 -7.84
CA LEU A 178 -17.80 10.76 -6.86
C LEU A 178 -18.04 9.32 -7.25
N LYS A 179 -19.28 8.96 -7.56
CA LYS A 179 -19.68 7.64 -8.00
C LYS A 179 -18.91 7.23 -9.27
N ASN A 180 -18.88 8.12 -10.28
CA ASN A 180 -18.12 7.87 -11.50
C ASN A 180 -16.64 7.63 -11.22
N TYR A 181 -16.03 8.43 -10.35
CA TYR A 181 -14.64 8.26 -9.99
C TYR A 181 -14.37 6.92 -9.29
N LEU A 182 -15.16 6.57 -8.26
CA LEU A 182 -14.98 5.36 -7.44
C LEU A 182 -15.31 4.07 -8.21
N THR A 183 -16.22 4.11 -9.18
CA THR A 183 -16.51 2.97 -10.07
C THR A 183 -15.50 2.81 -11.19
N GLY A 184 -14.63 3.81 -11.39
CA GLY A 184 -13.62 3.80 -12.45
C GLY A 184 -14.10 4.32 -13.79
N TRP A 185 -15.28 4.99 -13.79
CA TRP A 185 -15.81 5.68 -14.95
C TRP A 185 -15.15 7.04 -15.17
N MET A 186 -15.58 7.72 -16.20
CA MET A 186 -15.09 9.05 -16.61
C MET A 186 -16.02 10.14 -16.10
N ILE A 187 -15.46 11.20 -15.51
CA ILE A 187 -16.18 12.44 -15.27
C ILE A 187 -16.13 13.25 -16.58
N LYS A 188 -17.29 13.52 -17.17
CA LYS A 188 -17.44 14.20 -18.47
C LYS A 188 -17.60 15.71 -18.30
N ASP A 189 -17.64 16.42 -19.44
CA ASP A 189 -18.00 17.85 -19.57
C ASP A 189 -17.14 18.80 -18.71
N LEU A 190 -15.85 18.47 -18.59
CA LEU A 190 -14.89 19.27 -17.85
C LEU A 190 -14.04 20.16 -18.76
N ASN A 191 -14.12 21.46 -18.52
CA ASN A 191 -13.25 22.45 -19.16
C ASN A 191 -11.99 22.70 -18.32
N ILE A 192 -11.08 21.72 -18.29
CA ILE A 192 -9.79 21.79 -17.61
C ILE A 192 -8.68 21.30 -18.55
N PRO A 193 -7.42 21.72 -18.38
CA PRO A 193 -6.30 21.28 -19.20
C PRO A 193 -6.14 19.75 -19.22
N THR A 194 -5.65 19.20 -20.32
CA THR A 194 -5.26 17.77 -20.39
C THR A 194 -4.04 17.51 -19.51
N GLY A 195 -3.98 16.34 -18.88
CA GLY A 195 -2.88 15.96 -18.00
C GLY A 195 -3.29 15.03 -16.90
N GLN A 196 -2.37 14.77 -15.99
CA GLN A 196 -2.63 13.99 -14.79
C GLN A 196 -3.16 14.89 -13.68
N TYR A 197 -4.10 14.37 -12.90
CA TYR A 197 -4.72 15.09 -11.78
C TYR A 197 -4.69 14.23 -10.52
N VAL A 198 -4.54 14.89 -9.37
CA VAL A 198 -4.91 14.33 -8.08
C VAL A 198 -6.37 14.68 -7.82
N VAL A 199 -7.15 13.68 -7.42
CA VAL A 199 -8.59 13.83 -7.20
C VAL A 199 -8.89 13.89 -5.72
N LYS A 200 -9.62 14.91 -5.30
CA LYS A 200 -10.07 15.13 -3.92
C LYS A 200 -11.59 15.13 -3.80
N TYR A 201 -12.06 14.79 -2.61
CA TYR A 201 -13.44 14.96 -2.18
C TYR A 201 -13.48 15.25 -0.68
N ASN A 202 -14.15 16.32 -0.25
CA ASN A 202 -14.22 16.78 1.14
C ASN A 202 -12.84 16.82 1.82
N ASN A 203 -11.85 17.42 1.16
CA ASN A 203 -10.45 17.52 1.57
C ASN A 203 -9.64 16.19 1.59
N TRP A 204 -10.25 15.05 1.27
CA TRP A 204 -9.54 13.78 1.20
C TRP A 204 -9.02 13.50 -0.20
N VAL A 205 -7.77 13.11 -0.31
CA VAL A 205 -7.21 12.62 -1.57
C VAL A 205 -7.70 11.19 -1.83
N LEU A 206 -8.54 11.04 -2.85
CA LEU A 206 -9.04 9.74 -3.28
C LEU A 206 -8.02 8.99 -4.14
N GLY A 207 -7.22 9.72 -4.91
CA GLY A 207 -6.21 9.15 -5.78
C GLY A 207 -5.89 10.00 -6.99
N SER A 208 -5.60 9.38 -8.13
CA SER A 208 -5.21 10.04 -9.36
C SER A 208 -6.19 9.81 -10.51
N ALA A 209 -6.17 10.69 -11.49
CA ALA A 209 -6.94 10.61 -12.74
C ALA A 209 -6.13 11.18 -13.91
N ILE A 210 -6.59 10.94 -15.13
CA ILE A 210 -6.00 11.52 -16.35
C ILE A 210 -7.09 12.24 -17.14
N LYS A 211 -6.95 13.54 -17.36
CA LYS A 211 -7.80 14.29 -18.25
C LYS A 211 -7.37 14.05 -19.69
N ILE A 212 -8.30 13.54 -20.46
CA ILE A 212 -8.23 13.35 -21.91
C ILE A 212 -9.32 14.21 -22.58
N LYS A 213 -9.40 14.19 -23.90
CA LYS A 213 -10.37 15.01 -24.66
C LYS A 213 -11.81 14.86 -24.11
N ASP A 214 -12.25 13.62 -23.85
CA ASP A 214 -13.64 13.29 -23.54
C ASP A 214 -14.00 13.45 -22.06
N GLY A 215 -13.02 13.64 -21.16
CA GLY A 215 -13.26 13.79 -19.73
C GLY A 215 -12.07 13.42 -18.85
N LEU A 216 -12.31 13.35 -17.55
CA LEU A 216 -11.33 12.97 -16.54
C LEU A 216 -11.48 11.47 -16.22
N LYS A 217 -10.57 10.66 -16.73
CA LYS A 217 -10.58 9.21 -16.60
C LYS A 217 -10.03 8.81 -15.23
N SER A 218 -10.83 8.13 -14.41
CA SER A 218 -10.45 7.64 -13.10
C SER A 218 -9.31 6.61 -13.17
N ARG A 219 -8.36 6.76 -12.25
CA ARG A 219 -7.29 5.79 -11.93
C ARG A 219 -7.51 5.13 -10.57
N PHE A 220 -8.72 5.21 -10.04
CA PHE A 220 -9.06 4.54 -8.79
C PHE A 220 -8.76 3.04 -8.89
N PRO A 221 -8.09 2.42 -7.88
CA PRO A 221 -7.64 1.04 -7.93
C PRO A 221 -8.79 0.08 -8.21
N ARG A 222 -8.65 -0.79 -9.22
CA ARG A 222 -9.70 -1.75 -9.62
C ARG A 222 -10.19 -2.64 -8.48
N THR A 223 -9.29 -3.06 -7.61
CA THR A 223 -9.58 -3.91 -6.45
C THR A 223 -10.39 -3.21 -5.35
N LYS A 224 -10.47 -1.87 -5.40
CA LYS A 224 -11.22 -1.05 -4.43
C LYS A 224 -12.51 -0.46 -5.02
N ARG A 225 -12.83 -0.76 -6.29
CA ARG A 225 -14.04 -0.27 -6.93
C ARG A 225 -15.26 -0.99 -6.37
N THR A 226 -16.30 -0.24 -6.06
CA THR A 226 -17.60 -0.77 -5.65
C THR A 226 -18.68 -0.34 -6.64
N GLN A 227 -19.70 -1.16 -6.82
CA GLN A 227 -20.88 -0.84 -7.62
C GLN A 227 -22.09 -0.47 -6.74
N LYS A 228 -21.97 -0.71 -5.43
CA LYS A 228 -23.01 -0.39 -4.45
C LYS A 228 -22.56 0.80 -3.62
N PHE A 229 -23.30 1.88 -3.70
CA PHE A 229 -23.15 3.07 -2.86
C PHE A 229 -24.47 3.26 -2.11
N ASN A 230 -24.39 3.35 -0.80
CA ASN A 230 -25.46 3.84 0.07
C ASN A 230 -24.95 5.22 0.56
N PHE A 231 -25.38 6.27 -0.14
CA PHE A 231 -25.20 7.65 0.33
C PHE A 231 -26.35 8.05 1.24
#